data_816417091fea872d8e3f50d85af657f6
#
_entry.id   816417091fea872d8e3f50d85af657f6
#
_cell.length_a   1.000
_cell.length_b   1.000
_cell.length_c   1.000
_cell.angle_alpha   90.00
_cell.angle_beta   90.00
_cell.angle_gamma   90.00
#
_symmetry.space_group_name_H-M   'P 1'
#
loop_
_entity.id
_entity.type
_entity.pdbx_description
1 polymer ?
#
loop_
_entity_poly.entity_id
_entity_poly.type
_entity_poly.pdbx_seq_one_letter_code
_entity_poly.pdbx_strand_id
1 'polypeptide(L)'
;MEAVFEPDQSSVSWVARLVELLQPVSLRADRLAGMELFAGLRWSDLEFAADILEETSIERGTRLTVQGRPTGQLWLITEGEALVSANARPLRVVGYGDAIGLASLLEQRGSAETTIALSPMRALVAGRHALRELLARPSIRQRLAASATASRRRPSRSRRRSSEAASASLS
;
A
#
# COMPACT_ATOMS: atom_id res chain seq x y z
N MET A 1 47.11 12.69 4.73
CA MET A 1 45.89 13.52 4.71
C MET A 1 44.95 12.90 3.68
N GLU A 2 44.24 11.83 4.10
CA GLU A 2 43.30 11.13 3.24
C GLU A 2 41.96 11.85 3.30
N ALA A 3 41.50 12.36 2.15
CA ALA A 3 40.15 12.90 1.99
C ALA A 3 39.17 11.75 2.01
N VAL A 4 38.42 11.59 3.08
CA VAL A 4 37.24 10.70 3.15
C VAL A 4 36.21 11.29 2.21
N PHE A 5 36.03 10.63 1.08
CA PHE A 5 34.94 10.95 0.14
C PHE A 5 33.64 10.45 0.77
N GLU A 6 32.88 11.33 1.40
CA GLU A 6 31.50 11.05 1.77
C GLU A 6 30.61 11.18 0.52
N PRO A 7 29.98 10.08 0.07
CA PRO A 7 29.03 10.20 -1.04
C PRO A 7 27.81 11.01 -0.58
N ASP A 8 27.56 12.11 -1.27
CA ASP A 8 26.39 12.96 -1.09
C ASP A 8 25.10 12.11 -1.18
N GLN A 9 24.31 12.16 -0.11
CA GLN A 9 23.04 11.41 0.00
C GLN A 9 22.03 11.77 -1.09
N SER A 10 22.19 12.91 -1.77
CA SER A 10 21.35 13.31 -2.89
C SER A 10 21.63 12.49 -4.17
N SER A 11 22.86 12.02 -4.35
CA SER A 11 23.26 11.23 -5.51
C SER A 11 22.76 9.77 -5.46
N VAL A 12 22.48 9.24 -4.26
CA VAL A 12 21.96 7.87 -4.07
C VAL A 12 20.46 7.82 -4.40
N SER A 13 19.73 8.91 -4.19
CA SER A 13 18.28 8.97 -4.39
C SER A 13 17.86 8.85 -5.85
N TRP A 14 18.59 9.46 -6.79
CA TRP A 14 18.23 9.37 -8.22
C TRP A 14 18.61 8.02 -8.83
N VAL A 15 19.69 7.40 -8.37
CA VAL A 15 20.09 6.04 -8.82
C VAL A 15 19.07 5.01 -8.34
N ALA A 16 18.61 5.10 -7.10
CA ALA A 16 17.53 4.24 -6.59
C ALA A 16 16.26 4.40 -7.42
N ARG A 17 15.90 5.64 -7.77
CA ARG A 17 14.75 5.95 -8.63
C ARG A 17 14.92 5.44 -10.06
N LEU A 18 16.15 5.49 -10.61
CA LEU A 18 16.44 4.96 -11.93
C LEU A 18 16.38 3.43 -11.98
N VAL A 19 16.89 2.77 -10.93
CA VAL A 19 16.79 1.30 -10.78
C VAL A 19 15.33 0.86 -10.65
N GLU A 20 14.48 1.63 -9.98
CA GLU A 20 13.05 1.38 -9.89
C GLU A 20 12.33 1.50 -11.24
N LEU A 21 12.66 2.51 -12.02
CA LEU A 21 12.13 2.70 -13.37
C LEU A 21 12.57 1.60 -14.35
N LEU A 22 13.71 0.95 -14.07
CA LEU A 22 14.27 -0.12 -14.88
C LEU A 22 13.89 -1.53 -14.37
N GLN A 23 13.12 -1.64 -13.29
CA GLN A 23 12.65 -2.96 -12.83
C GLN A 23 11.73 -3.58 -13.90
N PRO A 24 12.03 -4.79 -14.36
CA PRO A 24 11.18 -5.45 -15.33
C PRO A 24 9.78 -5.67 -14.75
N VAL A 25 8.77 -5.55 -15.60
CA VAL A 25 7.34 -5.73 -15.22
C VAL A 25 7.13 -7.07 -14.49
N SER A 26 7.90 -8.10 -14.85
CA SER A 26 7.89 -9.41 -14.19
C SER A 26 8.21 -9.33 -12.68
N LEU A 27 9.20 -8.53 -12.29
CA LEU A 27 9.58 -8.39 -10.87
C LEU A 27 8.48 -7.68 -10.05
N ARG A 28 7.78 -6.72 -10.67
CA ARG A 28 6.63 -6.06 -10.05
C ARG A 28 5.42 -6.99 -9.98
N ALA A 29 5.20 -7.80 -11.01
CA ALA A 29 4.16 -8.82 -11.04
C ALA A 29 4.37 -9.89 -9.94
N ASP A 30 5.62 -10.32 -9.70
CA ASP A 30 5.96 -11.22 -8.60
C ASP A 30 5.59 -10.63 -7.22
N ARG A 31 5.87 -9.35 -7.01
CA ARG A 31 5.46 -8.66 -5.76
C ARG A 31 3.94 -8.65 -5.60
N LEU A 32 3.19 -8.39 -6.67
CA LEU A 32 1.73 -8.41 -6.65
C LEU A 32 1.20 -9.83 -6.35
N ALA A 33 1.81 -10.87 -6.93
CA ALA A 33 1.45 -12.26 -6.68
C ALA A 33 1.54 -12.66 -5.20
N GLY A 34 2.48 -12.06 -4.46
CA GLY A 34 2.65 -12.26 -3.01
C GLY A 34 1.61 -11.54 -2.14
N MET A 35 0.78 -10.67 -2.69
CA MET A 35 -0.21 -9.92 -1.94
C MET A 35 -1.57 -10.60 -1.97
N GLU A 36 -2.23 -10.70 -0.80
CA GLU A 36 -3.56 -11.32 -0.67
C GLU A 36 -4.59 -10.72 -1.65
N LEU A 37 -4.47 -9.42 -1.92
CA LEU A 37 -5.34 -8.69 -2.85
C LEU A 37 -5.32 -9.28 -4.27
N PHE A 38 -4.19 -9.79 -4.72
CA PHE A 38 -3.99 -10.33 -6.07
C PHE A 38 -3.86 -11.86 -6.11
N ALA A 39 -4.04 -12.53 -4.96
CA ALA A 39 -3.91 -13.98 -4.88
C ALA A 39 -4.87 -14.69 -5.85
N GLY A 40 -4.35 -15.67 -6.60
CA GLY A 40 -5.12 -16.47 -7.56
C GLY A 40 -5.42 -15.79 -8.90
N LEU A 41 -4.89 -14.59 -9.16
CA LEU A 41 -4.92 -14.00 -10.49
C LEU A 41 -3.97 -14.72 -11.44
N ARG A 42 -4.29 -14.71 -12.74
CA ARG A 42 -3.39 -15.21 -13.78
C ARG A 42 -2.18 -14.29 -13.93
N TRP A 43 -1.07 -14.86 -14.33
CA TRP A 43 0.16 -14.09 -14.55
C TRP A 43 -0.04 -12.89 -15.46
N SER A 44 -0.78 -13.05 -16.57
CA SER A 44 -1.10 -11.95 -17.48
C SER A 44 -1.91 -10.81 -16.86
N ASP A 45 -2.69 -11.07 -15.81
CA ASP A 45 -3.42 -10.04 -15.07
C ASP A 45 -2.50 -9.33 -14.07
N LEU A 46 -1.55 -10.07 -13.50
CA LEU A 46 -0.52 -9.50 -12.62
C LEU A 46 0.44 -8.59 -13.40
N GLU A 47 0.92 -9.02 -14.57
CA GLU A 47 1.75 -8.19 -15.46
C GLU A 47 1.00 -6.92 -15.88
N PHE A 48 -0.24 -7.05 -16.28
CA PHE A 48 -1.08 -5.90 -16.64
C PHE A 48 -1.24 -4.92 -15.47
N ALA A 49 -1.52 -5.43 -14.27
CA ALA A 49 -1.62 -4.58 -13.08
C ALA A 49 -0.27 -3.93 -12.73
N ALA A 50 0.83 -4.67 -12.86
CA ALA A 50 2.18 -4.16 -12.61
C ALA A 50 2.62 -3.06 -13.59
N ASP A 51 2.13 -3.10 -14.83
CA ASP A 51 2.40 -2.09 -15.85
C ASP A 51 1.64 -0.78 -15.58
N ILE A 52 0.43 -0.88 -15.06
CA ILE A 52 -0.46 0.27 -14.78
C ILE A 52 -0.14 0.95 -13.45
N LEU A 53 0.27 0.18 -12.44
CA LEU A 53 0.54 0.70 -11.11
C LEU A 53 1.88 1.43 -11.05
N GLU A 54 1.86 2.66 -10.53
CA GLU A 54 3.06 3.47 -10.36
C GLU A 54 3.62 3.30 -8.94
N GLU A 55 4.95 3.14 -8.82
CA GLU A 55 5.61 3.10 -7.52
C GLU A 55 5.92 4.51 -7.01
N THR A 56 5.65 4.76 -5.72
CA THR A 56 5.91 6.04 -5.09
C THR A 56 6.44 5.88 -3.67
N SER A 57 7.25 6.84 -3.25
CA SER A 57 7.73 6.97 -1.87
C SER A 57 6.85 7.97 -1.12
N ILE A 58 6.56 7.67 0.13
CA ILE A 58 5.67 8.44 0.99
C ILE A 58 6.42 8.76 2.28
N GLU A 59 6.50 10.03 2.62
CA GLU A 59 7.15 10.46 3.85
C GLU A 59 6.27 10.18 5.08
N ARG A 60 6.93 9.95 6.22
CA ARG A 60 6.25 9.86 7.51
C ARG A 60 5.39 11.09 7.76
N GLY A 61 4.18 10.90 8.26
CA GLY A 61 3.21 11.96 8.56
C GLY A 61 2.33 12.36 7.37
N THR A 62 2.60 11.83 6.16
CA THR A 62 1.76 12.08 4.99
C THR A 62 0.36 11.50 5.21
N ARG A 63 -0.66 12.30 4.90
CA ARG A 63 -2.07 11.86 4.91
C ARG A 63 -2.43 11.26 3.56
N LEU A 64 -2.71 9.97 3.54
CA LEU A 64 -3.10 9.23 2.33
C LEU A 64 -4.61 9.37 2.06
N THR A 65 -5.42 9.33 3.12
CA THR A 65 -6.86 9.60 3.06
C THR A 65 -7.28 10.50 4.22
N VAL A 66 -8.39 11.20 4.04
CA VAL A 66 -9.00 12.05 5.08
C VAL A 66 -10.46 11.67 5.19
N GLN A 67 -10.93 11.34 6.39
CA GLN A 67 -12.33 11.00 6.66
C GLN A 67 -13.27 12.08 6.11
N GLY A 68 -14.33 11.64 5.42
CA GLY A 68 -15.33 12.51 4.81
C GLY A 68 -14.90 13.12 3.47
N ARG A 69 -13.63 13.03 3.07
CA ARG A 69 -13.16 13.56 1.78
C ARG A 69 -13.03 12.46 0.73
N PRO A 70 -13.35 12.75 -0.54
CA PRO A 70 -13.09 11.81 -1.63
C PRO A 70 -11.58 11.55 -1.75
N THR A 71 -11.21 10.28 -1.90
CA THR A 71 -9.84 9.93 -2.29
C THR A 71 -9.72 9.90 -3.81
N GLY A 72 -8.59 10.34 -4.34
CA GLY A 72 -8.28 10.31 -5.78
C GLY A 72 -7.48 9.10 -6.21
N GLN A 73 -6.92 8.35 -5.26
CA GLN A 73 -5.93 7.32 -5.50
C GLN A 73 -6.17 6.08 -4.64
N LEU A 74 -5.86 4.92 -5.22
CA LEU A 74 -5.65 3.67 -4.52
C LEU A 74 -4.17 3.57 -4.16
N TRP A 75 -3.86 3.25 -2.91
CA TRP A 75 -2.52 3.01 -2.41
C TRP A 75 -2.40 1.55 -1.97
N LEU A 76 -1.47 0.82 -2.54
CA LEU A 76 -1.14 -0.55 -2.16
C LEU A 76 0.23 -0.54 -1.49
N ILE A 77 0.28 -0.79 -0.20
CA ILE A 77 1.51 -0.66 0.60
C ILE A 77 2.48 -1.79 0.24
N THR A 78 3.70 -1.41 -0.16
CA THR A 78 4.80 -2.35 -0.42
C THR A 78 5.82 -2.35 0.71
N GLU A 79 5.98 -1.23 1.43
CA GLU A 79 6.90 -1.09 2.57
C GLU A 79 6.37 -0.04 3.55
N GLY A 80 6.71 -0.20 4.83
CA GLY A 80 6.34 0.72 5.90
C GLY A 80 4.95 0.47 6.46
N GLU A 81 4.48 1.38 7.31
CA GLU A 81 3.23 1.26 8.06
C GLU A 81 2.47 2.58 8.11
N ALA A 82 1.15 2.50 8.14
CA ALA A 82 0.25 3.64 8.31
C ALA A 82 -0.80 3.38 9.40
N LEU A 83 -1.18 4.45 10.11
CA LEU A 83 -2.26 4.44 11.09
C LEU A 83 -3.58 4.80 10.41
N VAL A 84 -4.55 3.95 10.59
CA VAL A 84 -5.94 4.19 10.21
C VAL A 84 -6.73 4.63 11.43
N SER A 85 -7.45 5.73 11.30
CA SER A 85 -8.30 6.30 12.36
C SER A 85 -9.66 6.72 11.81
N ALA A 86 -10.68 6.72 12.67
CA ALA A 86 -11.98 7.31 12.36
C ALA A 86 -12.50 8.05 13.60
N ASN A 87 -13.15 9.20 13.39
CA ASN A 87 -13.64 10.07 14.46
C ASN A 87 -12.55 10.39 15.51
N ALA A 88 -11.35 10.68 15.03
CA ALA A 88 -10.14 10.93 15.83
C ALA A 88 -9.69 9.76 16.71
N ARG A 89 -10.23 8.56 16.54
CA ARG A 89 -9.85 7.35 17.30
C ARG A 89 -9.01 6.44 16.42
N PRO A 90 -7.85 5.96 16.89
CA PRO A 90 -7.05 4.98 16.16
C PRO A 90 -7.82 3.65 16.10
N LEU A 91 -7.86 3.05 14.90
CA LEU A 91 -8.55 1.79 14.65
C LEU A 91 -7.57 0.64 14.46
N ARG A 92 -6.58 0.82 13.58
CA ARG A 92 -5.61 -0.22 13.23
C ARG A 92 -4.37 0.36 12.57
N VAL A 93 -3.30 -0.42 12.55
CA VAL A 93 -2.13 -0.19 11.71
C VAL A 93 -2.23 -1.09 10.48
N VAL A 94 -1.92 -0.53 9.32
CA VAL A 94 -1.87 -1.23 8.04
C VAL A 94 -0.44 -1.20 7.50
N GLY A 95 -0.07 -2.20 6.73
CA GLY A 95 1.29 -2.38 6.20
C GLY A 95 1.29 -3.17 4.90
N TYR A 96 2.37 -3.91 4.64
CA TYR A 96 2.57 -4.65 3.40
C TYR A 96 1.33 -5.42 2.93
N GLY A 97 0.94 -5.21 1.67
CA GLY A 97 -0.18 -5.86 1.02
C GLY A 97 -1.56 -5.25 1.33
N ASP A 98 -1.64 -4.29 2.26
CA ASP A 98 -2.90 -3.60 2.54
C ASP A 98 -3.18 -2.51 1.48
N ALA A 99 -4.47 -2.36 1.13
CA ALA A 99 -4.96 -1.38 0.17
C ALA A 99 -5.68 -0.23 0.89
N ILE A 100 -5.25 1.01 0.62
CA ILE A 100 -5.86 2.22 1.17
C ILE A 100 -6.62 2.96 0.08
N GLY A 101 -7.81 3.47 0.41
CA GLY A 101 -8.64 4.26 -0.51
C GLY A 101 -9.53 3.44 -1.45
N LEU A 102 -9.35 2.13 -1.55
CA LEU A 102 -10.06 1.26 -2.48
C LEU A 102 -11.59 1.37 -2.34
N ALA A 103 -12.12 1.24 -1.12
CA ALA A 103 -13.55 1.28 -0.87
C ALA A 103 -14.18 2.64 -1.28
N SER A 104 -13.51 3.74 -0.92
CA SER A 104 -13.94 5.09 -1.27
C SER A 104 -13.98 5.32 -2.78
N LEU A 105 -12.98 4.80 -3.50
CA LEU A 105 -12.90 4.90 -4.96
C LEU A 105 -13.98 4.07 -5.66
N LEU A 106 -14.21 2.82 -5.22
CA LEU A 106 -15.23 1.95 -5.80
C LEU A 106 -16.65 2.45 -5.56
N GLU A 107 -16.90 3.02 -4.37
CA GLU A 107 -18.21 3.53 -3.97
C GLU A 107 -18.44 4.99 -4.36
N GLN A 108 -17.41 5.67 -4.88
CA GLN A 108 -17.44 7.09 -5.23
C GLN A 108 -17.93 7.98 -4.08
N ARG A 109 -17.58 7.62 -2.86
CA ARG A 109 -17.93 8.33 -1.62
C ARG A 109 -16.70 8.84 -0.91
N GLY A 110 -16.91 9.77 0.04
CA GLY A 110 -15.85 10.20 0.96
C GLY A 110 -15.26 9.02 1.73
N SER A 111 -13.97 9.09 2.04
CA SER A 111 -13.31 8.07 2.84
C SER A 111 -13.97 7.93 4.21
N ALA A 112 -14.23 6.70 4.66
CA ALA A 112 -14.73 6.45 6.00
C ALA A 112 -13.67 6.68 7.08
N GLU A 113 -12.39 6.73 6.69
CA GLU A 113 -11.24 6.71 7.58
C GLU A 113 -10.17 7.72 7.13
N THR A 114 -9.42 8.21 8.11
CA THR A 114 -8.17 8.96 7.87
C THR A 114 -7.00 8.00 8.00
N THR A 115 -6.08 8.03 7.04
CA THR A 115 -4.87 7.21 7.04
C THR A 115 -3.64 8.09 6.97
N ILE A 116 -2.70 7.90 7.90
CA ILE A 116 -1.46 8.69 8.03
C ILE A 116 -0.27 7.74 8.09
N ALA A 117 0.78 8.02 7.31
CA ALA A 117 2.02 7.27 7.33
C ALA A 117 2.72 7.37 8.69
N LEU A 118 3.01 6.24 9.35
CA LEU A 118 3.73 6.17 10.62
C LEU A 118 5.25 6.12 10.43
N SER A 119 5.70 5.61 9.31
CA SER A 119 7.10 5.51 8.90
C SER A 119 7.26 6.04 7.47
N PRO A 120 8.48 6.21 6.95
CA PRO A 120 8.70 6.24 5.52
C PRO A 120 8.08 4.99 4.88
N MET A 121 7.34 5.14 3.78
CA MET A 121 6.60 4.07 3.13
C MET A 121 6.90 4.05 1.63
N ARG A 122 6.65 2.89 1.03
CA ARG A 122 6.55 2.73 -0.42
C ARG A 122 5.20 2.13 -0.75
N ALA A 123 4.62 2.56 -1.85
CA ALA A 123 3.34 2.05 -2.30
C ALA A 123 3.26 2.01 -3.83
N LEU A 124 2.49 1.06 -4.33
CA LEU A 124 2.00 1.07 -5.69
C LEU A 124 0.70 1.87 -5.73
N VAL A 125 0.57 2.78 -6.67
CA VAL A 125 -0.51 3.75 -6.73
C VAL A 125 -1.28 3.63 -8.03
N ALA A 126 -2.59 3.67 -7.95
CA ALA A 126 -3.48 3.83 -9.10
C ALA A 126 -4.35 5.07 -8.90
N GLY A 127 -4.24 6.04 -9.79
CA GLY A 127 -5.20 7.13 -9.92
C GLY A 127 -6.53 6.62 -10.50
N ARG A 128 -7.51 7.51 -10.62
CA ARG A 128 -8.86 7.14 -11.12
C ARG A 128 -8.86 6.54 -12.52
N HIS A 129 -7.95 6.97 -13.39
CA HIS A 129 -7.84 6.43 -14.75
C HIS A 129 -7.28 5.02 -14.71
N ALA A 130 -6.14 4.82 -14.07
CA ALA A 130 -5.49 3.54 -13.87
C ALA A 130 -6.43 2.52 -13.18
N LEU A 131 -7.18 2.96 -12.17
CA LEU A 131 -8.16 2.10 -11.52
C LEU A 131 -9.28 1.65 -12.48
N ARG A 132 -9.76 2.52 -13.37
CA ARG A 132 -10.76 2.13 -14.39
C ARG A 132 -10.22 1.07 -15.34
N GLU A 133 -8.96 1.18 -15.75
CA GLU A 133 -8.30 0.18 -16.58
C GLU A 133 -8.16 -1.16 -15.85
N LEU A 134 -7.75 -1.15 -14.57
CA LEU A 134 -7.71 -2.36 -13.74
C LEU A 134 -9.09 -3.00 -13.63
N LEU A 135 -10.14 -2.21 -13.41
CA LEU A 135 -11.52 -2.69 -13.29
C LEU A 135 -12.14 -3.17 -14.62
N ALA A 136 -11.55 -2.83 -15.76
CA ALA A 136 -11.97 -3.35 -17.06
C ALA A 136 -11.69 -4.86 -17.19
N ARG A 137 -10.73 -5.40 -16.42
CA ARG A 137 -10.48 -6.85 -16.34
C ARG A 137 -11.37 -7.49 -15.28
N PRO A 138 -12.26 -8.44 -15.65
CA PRO A 138 -13.23 -9.05 -14.71
C PRO A 138 -12.57 -9.73 -13.52
N SER A 139 -11.45 -10.44 -13.72
CA SER A 139 -10.69 -11.11 -12.68
C SER A 139 -10.16 -10.13 -11.62
N ILE A 140 -9.54 -9.04 -12.04
CA ILE A 140 -9.02 -7.98 -11.16
C ILE A 140 -10.19 -7.29 -10.44
N ARG A 141 -11.25 -6.92 -11.17
CA ARG A 141 -12.44 -6.28 -10.59
C ARG A 141 -13.05 -7.11 -9.47
N GLN A 142 -13.21 -8.42 -9.68
CA GLN A 142 -13.76 -9.33 -8.67
C GLN A 142 -12.90 -9.36 -7.40
N ARG A 143 -11.59 -9.41 -7.55
CA ARG A 143 -10.65 -9.41 -6.42
C ARG A 143 -10.67 -8.09 -5.66
N LEU A 144 -10.62 -6.97 -6.34
CA LEU A 144 -10.67 -5.64 -5.72
C LEU A 144 -12.00 -5.43 -4.96
N ALA A 145 -13.13 -5.84 -5.53
CA ALA A 145 -14.44 -5.76 -4.89
C ALA A 145 -14.51 -6.63 -3.62
N ALA A 146 -14.00 -7.86 -3.68
CA ALA A 146 -13.95 -8.76 -2.52
C ALA A 146 -13.08 -8.19 -1.40
N SER A 147 -11.92 -7.62 -1.72
CA SER A 147 -11.02 -7.00 -0.74
C SER A 147 -11.62 -5.76 -0.08
N ALA A 148 -12.31 -4.90 -0.85
CA ALA A 148 -12.98 -3.73 -0.29
C ALA A 148 -14.03 -4.11 0.76
N THR A 149 -14.73 -5.23 0.56
CA THR A 149 -15.71 -5.77 1.51
C THR A 149 -15.03 -6.37 2.74
N ALA A 150 -13.91 -7.08 2.57
CA ALA A 150 -13.16 -7.73 3.65
C ALA A 150 -12.47 -6.70 4.57
N SER A 151 -11.95 -5.61 4.02
CA SER A 151 -11.28 -4.55 4.79
C SER A 151 -12.19 -3.90 5.83
N ARG A 152 -13.49 -3.86 5.61
CA ARG A 152 -14.49 -3.37 6.58
C ARG A 152 -14.69 -4.29 7.77
N ARG A 153 -14.35 -5.58 7.64
CA ARG A 153 -14.58 -6.62 8.66
C ARG A 153 -13.34 -6.94 9.49
N ARG A 154 -12.14 -6.42 9.13
CA ARG A 154 -10.90 -6.74 9.85
C ARG A 154 -10.82 -6.01 11.20
N PRO A 155 -10.92 -6.71 12.36
CA PRO A 155 -10.58 -6.15 13.65
C PRO A 155 -9.06 -5.88 13.71
N SER A 156 -8.67 -4.86 14.49
CA SER A 156 -7.29 -4.40 14.61
C SER A 156 -6.29 -5.54 14.89
N ARG A 157 -5.22 -5.64 14.09
CA ARG A 157 -4.08 -6.55 14.31
C ARG A 157 -3.29 -6.26 15.59
N SER A 158 -3.59 -5.18 16.32
CA SER A 158 -2.82 -4.72 17.49
C SER A 158 -2.87 -5.66 18.72
N ARG A 159 -3.74 -6.67 18.75
CA ARG A 159 -3.83 -7.59 19.90
C ARG A 159 -2.93 -8.83 19.83
N ARG A 160 -2.30 -9.17 18.71
CA ARG A 160 -1.49 -10.41 18.64
C ARG A 160 -0.04 -10.25 19.11
N ARG A 161 0.55 -9.05 19.06
CA ARG A 161 1.95 -8.86 19.53
C ARG A 161 2.08 -8.69 21.05
N SER A 162 1.02 -8.24 21.74
CA SER A 162 1.08 -8.04 23.20
C SER A 162 0.87 -9.33 24.00
N SER A 163 0.25 -10.37 23.42
CA SER A 163 0.04 -11.64 24.14
C SER A 163 1.25 -12.58 24.07
N GLU A 164 2.08 -12.49 23.01
CA GLU A 164 3.31 -13.29 22.91
C GLU A 164 4.44 -12.75 23.80
N ALA A 165 4.51 -11.43 23.99
CA ALA A 165 5.50 -10.83 24.89
C ALA A 165 5.19 -11.08 26.38
N ALA A 166 3.94 -11.27 26.74
CA ALA A 166 3.54 -11.55 28.12
C ALA A 166 3.76 -13.03 28.54
N SER A 167 3.80 -13.96 27.57
CA SER A 167 4.04 -15.38 27.85
C SER A 167 5.53 -15.74 27.98
N ALA A 168 6.42 -14.92 27.47
CA ALA A 168 7.88 -15.17 27.50
C ALA A 168 8.55 -14.69 28.78
N SER A 169 7.83 -13.98 29.69
CA SER A 169 8.38 -13.41 30.93
C SER A 169 8.06 -14.22 32.21
N LEU A 170 7.48 -15.42 32.08
CA LEU A 170 7.08 -16.28 33.21
C LEU A 170 7.61 -17.72 33.04
N SER A 171 8.88 -17.85 32.64
CA SER A 171 9.62 -19.13 32.75
C SER A 171 11.04 -18.90 33.17
#